data_4f069a733eb974b1571b34609b6d33d7
#
_entry.id   4f069a733eb974b1571b34609b6d33d7
#
_cell.length_a   1.000
_cell.length_b   1.000
_cell.length_c   1.000
_cell.angle_alpha   90.00
_cell.angle_beta   90.00
_cell.angle_gamma   90.00
#
_symmetry.space_group_name_H-M   'P 1'
#
loop_
_entity.id
_entity.type
_entity.pdbx_description
1 polymer ?
#
loop_
_entity_poly.entity_id
_entity_poly.type
_entity_poly.pdbx_seq_one_letter_code
_entity_poly.pdbx_strand_id
1 'polypeptide(L)'
;NDRDILIKEKDFGESRITITNTSMVNLSSEDSQRAIRESKIIKKAINTYSRDMKSDFNFIKPVKGIISSQYGKRRYINDSPRSPHLALDIAAVSGTDIVAPEKGRVILIGNFFYAGKSIKELSSSYQDWLFDHFVGLINFDHL
;
A
#
# COMPACT_ATOMS: atom_id res chain seq x y z
N ASN A 1 14.86 4.78 30.41
CA ASN A 1 16.04 4.23 29.70
C ASN A 1 16.01 4.77 28.29
N ASP A 2 16.75 5.83 28.07
CA ASP A 2 16.96 6.37 26.74
C ASP A 2 17.83 5.38 25.96
N ARG A 3 17.44 5.09 24.72
CA ARG A 3 18.23 4.26 23.81
C ARG A 3 18.60 5.12 22.62
N ASP A 4 19.88 5.23 22.36
CA ASP A 4 20.37 5.88 21.14
C ASP A 4 20.07 4.98 19.94
N ILE A 5 19.38 5.53 18.95
CA ILE A 5 19.07 4.85 17.69
C ILE A 5 19.94 5.48 16.60
N LEU A 6 20.87 4.71 16.04
CA LEU A 6 21.65 5.11 14.90
C LEU A 6 20.85 4.96 13.61
N ILE A 7 20.45 6.09 13.00
CA ILE A 7 19.81 6.13 11.70
C ILE A 7 20.88 6.27 10.63
N LYS A 8 20.96 5.30 9.72
CA LYS A 8 21.87 5.33 8.57
C LYS A 8 21.13 5.90 7.36
N GLU A 9 21.81 6.79 6.64
CA GLU A 9 21.32 7.28 5.35
C GLU A 9 21.25 6.13 4.34
N LYS A 10 20.17 6.08 3.57
CA LYS A 10 19.94 5.08 2.51
C LYS A 10 19.35 5.76 1.29
N ASP A 11 19.96 5.58 0.13
CA ASP A 11 19.35 5.93 -1.13
C ASP A 11 18.37 4.83 -1.57
N PHE A 12 17.09 5.19 -1.67
CA PHE A 12 16.04 4.28 -2.13
C PHE A 12 15.81 4.34 -3.64
N GLY A 13 16.53 5.21 -4.36
CA GLY A 13 16.37 5.43 -5.78
C GLY A 13 15.10 6.19 -6.14
N GLU A 14 14.86 6.29 -7.45
CA GLU A 14 13.75 7.07 -8.01
C GLU A 14 12.90 6.22 -8.95
N SER A 15 11.64 6.61 -9.11
CA SER A 15 10.73 6.14 -10.14
C SER A 15 10.16 7.34 -10.87
N ARG A 16 10.43 7.46 -12.17
CA ARG A 16 9.93 8.53 -13.04
C ARG A 16 8.98 7.94 -14.05
N ILE A 17 7.76 8.47 -14.13
CA ILE A 17 6.70 8.01 -15.00
C ILE A 17 6.18 9.20 -15.80
N THR A 18 6.11 9.06 -17.11
CA THR A 18 5.43 10.01 -17.98
C THR A 18 4.06 9.46 -18.35
N ILE A 19 3.01 10.20 -18.03
CA ILE A 19 1.63 9.84 -18.39
C ILE A 19 1.07 10.91 -19.32
N THR A 20 0.48 10.46 -20.42
CA THR A 20 -0.23 11.30 -21.39
C THR A 20 -1.70 11.44 -21.03
N ASN A 21 -2.31 10.41 -20.48
CA ASN A 21 -3.68 10.47 -19.98
C ASN A 21 -3.71 11.09 -18.58
N THR A 22 -4.16 12.32 -18.47
CA THR A 22 -4.21 13.09 -17.23
C THR A 22 -5.54 12.95 -16.48
N SER A 23 -6.47 12.10 -16.93
CA SER A 23 -7.79 11.95 -16.31
C SER A 23 -7.74 11.57 -14.83
N MET A 24 -6.73 10.80 -14.42
CA MET A 24 -6.50 10.45 -13.01
C MET A 24 -5.72 11.52 -12.22
N VAL A 25 -5.27 12.56 -12.89
CA VAL A 25 -4.58 13.72 -12.27
C VAL A 25 -5.51 14.91 -12.21
N ASN A 26 -6.23 15.17 -13.32
CA ASN A 26 -7.24 16.22 -13.46
C ASN A 26 -8.62 15.57 -13.39
N LEU A 27 -9.08 15.34 -12.17
CA LEU A 27 -10.33 14.62 -11.93
C LEU A 27 -11.55 15.43 -12.34
N SER A 28 -12.58 14.74 -12.83
CA SER A 28 -13.93 15.29 -12.90
C SER A 28 -14.45 15.60 -11.49
N SER A 29 -15.49 16.44 -11.40
CA SER A 29 -16.13 16.72 -10.10
C SER A 29 -16.66 15.44 -9.44
N GLU A 30 -17.21 14.51 -10.23
CA GLU A 30 -17.74 13.23 -9.76
C GLU A 30 -16.63 12.31 -9.25
N ASP A 31 -15.55 12.16 -10.02
CA ASP A 31 -14.39 11.35 -9.62
C ASP A 31 -13.70 11.91 -8.38
N SER A 32 -13.60 13.23 -8.30
CA SER A 32 -13.05 13.90 -7.11
C SER A 32 -13.87 13.61 -5.86
N GLN A 33 -15.21 13.71 -5.95
CA GLN A 33 -16.10 13.37 -4.84
C GLN A 33 -16.01 11.88 -4.47
N ARG A 34 -15.91 10.99 -5.47
CA ARG A 34 -15.71 9.57 -5.28
C ARG A 34 -14.41 9.32 -4.52
N ALA A 35 -13.28 9.85 -5.01
CA ALA A 35 -11.97 9.70 -4.40
C ALA A 35 -11.94 10.20 -2.94
N ILE A 36 -12.60 11.34 -2.66
CA ILE A 36 -12.71 11.88 -1.29
C ILE A 36 -13.50 10.93 -0.36
N ARG A 37 -14.66 10.43 -0.81
CA ARG A 37 -15.46 9.48 -0.01
C ARG A 37 -14.67 8.21 0.28
N GLU A 38 -14.04 7.64 -0.74
CA GLU A 38 -13.27 6.41 -0.64
C GLU A 38 -12.02 6.57 0.25
N SER A 39 -11.34 7.71 0.16
CA SER A 39 -10.22 8.04 1.05
C SER A 39 -10.63 8.03 2.53
N LYS A 40 -11.82 8.52 2.86
CA LYS A 40 -12.35 8.47 4.24
C LYS A 40 -12.60 7.05 4.70
N ILE A 41 -13.16 6.19 3.83
CA ILE A 41 -13.42 4.78 4.12
C ILE A 41 -12.09 4.05 4.38
N ILE A 42 -11.11 4.24 3.50
CA ILE A 42 -9.79 3.62 3.61
C ILE A 42 -9.07 4.09 4.88
N LYS A 43 -9.07 5.40 5.16
CA LYS A 43 -8.47 5.93 6.40
C LYS A 43 -9.13 5.37 7.65
N LYS A 44 -10.46 5.23 7.67
CA LYS A 44 -11.17 4.61 8.78
C LYS A 44 -10.74 3.15 8.98
N ALA A 45 -10.60 2.39 7.90
CA ALA A 45 -10.15 1.01 7.97
C ALA A 45 -8.70 0.91 8.49
N ILE A 46 -7.78 1.71 7.96
CA ILE A 46 -6.37 1.73 8.39
C ILE A 46 -6.23 2.07 9.88
N ASN A 47 -7.09 2.93 10.41
CA ASN A 47 -7.09 3.30 11.83
C ASN A 47 -7.82 2.28 12.73
N THR A 48 -8.18 1.09 12.20
CA THR A 48 -8.77 0.03 13.01
C THR A 48 -7.70 -0.60 13.90
N TYR A 49 -8.00 -0.68 15.19
CA TYR A 49 -7.13 -1.29 16.20
C TYR A 49 -7.75 -2.56 16.79
N SER A 50 -6.95 -3.57 17.06
CA SER A 50 -7.40 -4.80 17.76
C SER A 50 -6.41 -5.18 18.86
N ARG A 51 -6.90 -5.23 20.10
CA ARG A 51 -6.10 -5.62 21.27
C ARG A 51 -5.80 -7.12 21.34
N ASP A 52 -6.63 -7.92 20.67
CA ASP A 52 -6.62 -9.37 20.86
C ASP A 52 -5.72 -10.09 19.85
N MET A 53 -5.13 -9.34 18.93
CA MET A 53 -4.25 -9.89 17.92
C MET A 53 -2.78 -9.72 18.33
N LYS A 54 -2.08 -10.84 18.43
CA LYS A 54 -0.63 -10.88 18.67
C LYS A 54 0.07 -11.36 17.41
N SER A 55 1.08 -10.63 16.97
CA SER A 55 1.96 -11.04 15.88
C SER A 55 3.11 -11.88 16.40
N ASP A 56 3.52 -12.85 15.60
CA ASP A 56 4.81 -13.53 15.75
C ASP A 56 5.87 -12.98 14.78
N PHE A 57 5.49 -11.97 13.97
CA PHE A 57 6.32 -11.35 12.93
C PHE A 57 6.85 -12.33 11.87
N ASN A 58 6.15 -13.43 11.66
CA ASN A 58 6.54 -14.45 10.70
C ASN A 58 5.82 -14.24 9.36
N PHE A 59 6.24 -13.23 8.62
CA PHE A 59 5.64 -12.90 7.33
C PHE A 59 6.05 -13.86 6.23
N ILE A 60 5.07 -14.28 5.43
CA ILE A 60 5.30 -15.00 4.18
C ILE A 60 5.08 -14.09 2.98
N LYS A 61 5.68 -14.44 1.83
CA LYS A 61 5.43 -13.73 0.58
C LYS A 61 3.98 -13.99 0.14
N PRO A 62 3.14 -12.95 -0.05
CA PRO A 62 1.70 -13.13 -0.27
C PRO A 62 1.37 -13.68 -1.65
N VAL A 63 2.26 -13.56 -2.63
CA VAL A 63 2.03 -14.02 -4.00
C VAL A 63 3.33 -14.47 -4.66
N LYS A 64 3.26 -15.49 -5.51
CA LYS A 64 4.38 -15.89 -6.37
C LYS A 64 4.52 -14.87 -7.50
N GLY A 65 5.58 -14.08 -7.50
CA GLY A 65 5.82 -13.04 -8.47
C GLY A 65 7.18 -12.37 -8.29
N ILE A 66 7.49 -11.38 -9.11
CA ILE A 66 8.71 -10.59 -9.05
C ILE A 66 8.45 -9.27 -8.31
N ILE A 67 9.43 -8.78 -7.55
CA ILE A 67 9.33 -7.45 -6.96
C ILE A 67 9.49 -6.43 -8.09
N SER A 68 8.40 -5.76 -8.44
CA SER A 68 8.36 -4.75 -9.50
C SER A 68 8.66 -3.34 -9.00
N SER A 69 8.36 -3.04 -7.75
CA SER A 69 8.75 -1.79 -7.11
C SER A 69 9.09 -2.00 -5.63
N GLN A 70 10.20 -1.41 -5.22
CA GLN A 70 10.67 -1.48 -3.83
C GLN A 70 10.09 -0.33 -2.98
N TYR A 71 10.03 -0.57 -1.66
CA TYR A 71 9.72 0.46 -0.67
C TYR A 71 10.70 1.63 -0.71
N GLY A 72 10.21 2.83 -0.46
CA GLY A 72 11.00 4.03 -0.25
C GLY A 72 11.35 4.81 -1.52
N LYS A 73 11.09 4.29 -2.73
CA LYS A 73 11.41 5.00 -3.98
C LYS A 73 10.75 6.38 -4.03
N ARG A 74 11.53 7.41 -4.35
CA ARG A 74 11.01 8.74 -4.69
C ARG A 74 10.25 8.65 -6.01
N ARG A 75 9.05 9.20 -6.07
CA ARG A 75 8.19 9.14 -7.26
C ARG A 75 8.07 10.47 -7.94
N TYR A 76 8.14 10.46 -9.26
CA TYR A 76 7.90 11.62 -10.12
C TYR A 76 6.89 11.24 -11.21
N ILE A 77 5.87 12.05 -11.40
CA ILE A 77 4.90 11.92 -12.49
C ILE A 77 4.96 13.21 -13.31
N ASN A 78 5.29 13.09 -14.60
CA ASN A 78 5.55 14.24 -15.48
C ASN A 78 6.50 15.24 -14.80
N ASP A 79 7.61 14.75 -14.27
CA ASP A 79 8.65 15.48 -13.52
C ASP A 79 8.18 16.16 -12.23
N SER A 80 6.91 16.07 -11.89
CA SER A 80 6.38 16.59 -10.63
C SER A 80 6.58 15.59 -9.50
N PRO A 81 7.20 15.98 -8.36
CA PRO A 81 7.40 15.09 -7.23
C PRO A 81 6.07 14.65 -6.62
N ARG A 82 6.04 13.41 -6.18
CA ARG A 82 4.91 12.76 -5.50
C ARG A 82 5.37 12.15 -4.18
N SER A 83 4.40 11.72 -3.38
CA SER A 83 4.71 10.97 -2.16
C SER A 83 5.58 9.75 -2.47
N PRO A 84 6.56 9.41 -1.64
CA PRO A 84 7.39 8.23 -1.81
C PRO A 84 6.54 6.96 -1.89
N HIS A 85 7.12 5.91 -2.49
CA HIS A 85 6.48 4.59 -2.53
C HIS A 85 6.59 3.91 -1.17
N LEU A 86 5.53 3.97 -0.37
CA LEU A 86 5.47 3.37 0.97
C LEU A 86 4.89 1.95 0.94
N ALA A 87 5.26 1.15 -0.08
CA ALA A 87 4.81 -0.22 -0.27
C ALA A 87 5.86 -1.05 -1.00
N LEU A 88 5.63 -2.35 -1.08
CA LEU A 88 6.35 -3.29 -1.93
C LEU A 88 5.38 -3.79 -3.00
N ASP A 89 5.68 -3.55 -4.27
CA ASP A 89 4.88 -4.08 -5.37
C ASP A 89 5.43 -5.41 -5.86
N ILE A 90 4.56 -6.41 -5.98
CA ILE A 90 4.88 -7.72 -6.52
C ILE A 90 4.02 -7.97 -7.75
N ALA A 91 4.64 -8.01 -8.91
CA ALA A 91 3.96 -8.36 -10.15
C ALA A 91 3.78 -9.87 -10.27
N ALA A 92 2.56 -10.29 -10.60
CA ALA A 92 2.20 -11.68 -10.83
C ALA A 92 1.23 -11.77 -12.01
N VAL A 93 1.11 -12.94 -12.61
CA VAL A 93 0.15 -13.20 -13.69
C VAL A 93 -1.26 -13.11 -13.14
N SER A 94 -2.19 -12.56 -13.93
CA SER A 94 -3.61 -12.49 -13.55
C SER A 94 -4.16 -13.88 -13.21
N GLY A 95 -4.90 -13.98 -12.12
CA GLY A 95 -5.41 -15.25 -11.58
C GLY A 95 -4.45 -16.01 -10.67
N THR A 96 -3.26 -15.47 -10.39
CA THR A 96 -2.36 -16.06 -9.39
C THR A 96 -2.99 -15.94 -7.99
N ASP A 97 -3.01 -17.05 -7.26
CA ASP A 97 -3.51 -17.07 -5.89
C ASP A 97 -2.69 -16.16 -4.96
N ILE A 98 -3.41 -15.47 -4.10
CA ILE A 98 -2.83 -14.57 -3.10
C ILE A 98 -3.22 -15.07 -1.71
N VAL A 99 -2.25 -15.13 -0.84
CA VAL A 99 -2.44 -15.57 0.56
C VAL A 99 -2.17 -14.40 1.49
N ALA A 100 -2.80 -14.41 2.66
CA ALA A 100 -2.50 -13.46 3.72
C ALA A 100 -1.02 -13.59 4.11
N PRO A 101 -0.25 -12.48 4.17
CA PRO A 101 1.18 -12.54 4.51
C PRO A 101 1.42 -12.97 5.95
N GLU A 102 0.45 -12.79 6.82
CA GLU A 102 0.45 -13.19 8.21
C GLU A 102 -0.98 -13.49 8.66
N LYS A 103 -1.13 -14.03 9.86
CA LYS A 103 -2.42 -14.19 10.52
C LYS A 103 -3.05 -12.82 10.78
N GLY A 104 -4.25 -12.61 10.30
CA GLY A 104 -4.93 -11.32 10.38
C GLY A 104 -6.43 -11.40 10.22
N ARG A 105 -7.06 -10.23 10.16
CA ARG A 105 -8.49 -10.08 9.92
C ARG A 105 -8.71 -9.11 8.76
N VAL A 106 -9.49 -9.52 7.78
CA VAL A 106 -9.91 -8.62 6.69
C VAL A 106 -10.82 -7.54 7.27
N ILE A 107 -10.44 -6.29 7.08
CA ILE A 107 -11.15 -5.10 7.59
C ILE A 107 -11.81 -4.27 6.50
N LEU A 108 -11.39 -4.44 5.25
CA LEU A 108 -11.98 -3.73 4.13
C LEU A 108 -11.77 -4.52 2.84
N ILE A 109 -12.82 -4.65 2.05
CA ILE A 109 -12.80 -5.17 0.68
C ILE A 109 -13.54 -4.15 -0.19
N GLY A 110 -13.00 -3.84 -1.36
CA GLY A 110 -13.68 -2.93 -2.26
C GLY A 110 -12.94 -2.71 -3.58
N ASN A 111 -13.60 -1.97 -4.47
CA ASN A 111 -13.02 -1.45 -5.70
C ASN A 111 -12.98 0.08 -5.59
N PHE A 112 -11.79 0.63 -5.43
CA PHE A 112 -11.55 2.03 -5.13
C PHE A 112 -10.93 2.74 -6.33
N PHE A 113 -11.25 4.01 -6.51
CA PHE A 113 -10.84 4.81 -7.66
C PHE A 113 -9.31 4.77 -7.90
N TYR A 114 -8.51 5.00 -6.85
CA TYR A 114 -7.04 4.96 -6.98
C TYR A 114 -6.42 3.59 -6.69
N ALA A 115 -7.08 2.76 -5.93
CA ALA A 115 -6.50 1.52 -5.43
C ALA A 115 -7.04 0.27 -6.16
N GLY A 116 -8.02 0.44 -7.06
CA GLY A 116 -8.66 -0.68 -7.75
C GLY A 116 -9.29 -1.68 -6.80
N LYS A 117 -9.39 -2.94 -7.22
CA LYS A 117 -9.85 -4.04 -6.37
C LYS A 117 -8.83 -4.27 -5.26
N SER A 118 -9.26 -4.11 -4.03
CA SER A 118 -8.38 -4.12 -2.85
C SER A 118 -8.97 -4.90 -1.70
N ILE A 119 -8.08 -5.60 -0.98
CA ILE A 119 -8.34 -6.19 0.32
C ILE A 119 -7.39 -5.53 1.32
N LYS A 120 -7.93 -5.05 2.43
CA LYS A 120 -7.16 -4.53 3.56
C LYS A 120 -7.23 -5.54 4.69
N GLU A 121 -6.08 -5.93 5.18
CA GLU A 121 -5.95 -6.84 6.30
C GLU A 121 -5.31 -6.11 7.48
N LEU A 122 -5.90 -6.27 8.65
CA LEU A 122 -5.30 -5.92 9.91
C LEU A 122 -4.48 -7.13 10.37
N SER A 123 -3.17 -7.07 10.19
CA SER A 123 -2.29 -8.11 10.72
C SER A 123 -2.10 -7.94 12.23
N SER A 124 -1.73 -9.03 12.88
CA SER A 124 -1.46 -9.03 14.31
C SER A 124 -0.24 -8.19 14.70
N SER A 125 0.67 -7.91 13.75
CA SER A 125 1.84 -7.05 13.95
C SER A 125 1.56 -5.56 13.95
N TYR A 126 0.35 -5.14 13.61
CA TYR A 126 0.00 -3.72 13.47
C TYR A 126 -0.15 -2.96 14.80
N GLN A 127 0.13 -3.60 15.92
CA GLN A 127 -0.02 -2.98 17.24
C GLN A 127 1.17 -2.15 17.71
N ASP A 128 2.32 -2.29 17.08
CA ASP A 128 3.52 -1.55 17.44
C ASP A 128 3.95 -0.59 16.32
N TRP A 129 3.44 0.59 16.38
CA TRP A 129 3.85 1.93 15.91
C TRP A 129 4.88 2.10 14.77
N LEU A 130 5.47 1.07 14.20
CA LEU A 130 6.57 1.18 13.23
C LEU A 130 6.23 0.82 11.79
N PHE A 131 5.00 0.35 11.48
CA PHE A 131 4.64 -0.08 10.13
C PHE A 131 3.28 0.47 9.68
N ASP A 132 3.20 1.77 9.53
CA ASP A 132 2.00 2.46 9.06
C ASP A 132 1.61 2.16 7.59
N HIS A 133 2.27 1.19 6.93
CA HIS A 133 2.18 1.06 5.48
C HIS A 133 2.26 -0.37 4.90
N PHE A 134 2.08 -1.41 5.69
CA PHE A 134 1.90 -2.75 5.10
C PHE A 134 0.43 -2.99 4.72
N VAL A 135 -0.09 -2.09 3.93
CA VAL A 135 -1.36 -2.29 3.24
C VAL A 135 -1.00 -2.88 1.88
N GLY A 136 -1.07 -4.20 1.77
CA GLY A 136 -0.97 -4.85 0.48
C GLY A 136 -2.08 -4.36 -0.43
N LEU A 137 -1.79 -3.40 -1.29
CA LEU A 137 -2.59 -3.06 -2.44
C LEU A 137 -2.37 -4.16 -3.47
N ILE A 138 -3.29 -5.13 -3.51
CA ILE A 138 -3.33 -6.10 -4.59
C ILE A 138 -4.14 -5.46 -5.69
N ASN A 139 -3.45 -4.84 -6.64
CA ASN A 139 -4.09 -4.27 -7.82
C ASN A 139 -4.13 -5.34 -8.92
N PHE A 140 -5.33 -5.81 -9.27
CA PHE A 140 -5.56 -6.84 -10.28
C PHE A 140 -5.69 -6.29 -11.72
N ASP A 141 -5.69 -4.97 -11.91
CA ASP A 141 -6.14 -4.35 -13.16
C ASP A 141 -5.03 -3.70 -14.01
N HIS A 142 -3.74 -3.98 -13.75
CA HIS A 142 -2.66 -3.45 -14.59
C HIS A 142 -1.69 -4.56 -15.04
N LEU A 143 -2.17 -5.38 -15.97
CA LEU A 143 -1.36 -6.08 -16.96
C LEU A 143 -2.04 -5.96 -18.33
#